data_f0266f6c18f9ae2a78e749474786a3f7
#
_entry.id   f0266f6c18f9ae2a78e749474786a3f7
#
_cell.length_a   1.000
_cell.length_b   1.000
_cell.length_c   1.000
_cell.angle_alpha   90.00
_cell.angle_beta   90.00
_cell.angle_gamma   90.00
#
_symmetry.space_group_name_H-M   'P 1'
#
loop_
_entity.id
_entity.type
_entity.pdbx_description
1 polymer ?
#
loop_
_entity_poly.entity_id
_entity_poly.type
_entity_poly.pdbx_seq_one_letter_code
_entity_poly.pdbx_strand_id
1 'polypeptide(L)'
;MMKRFIIILTSCLISAATFSQTGEELKDGYQVFKYPNGTVSSKGFIRNGKPDGYWISYYVTGIRKSEGMYRSHLLDSIWLFFDQTGDTTDKISYLFGKKNGYYYKYKRDPSKGLYIWSKELYAGDRKEGTAYIYFPDGRIQQTITYNEGKKEGLSKEYDREGSVITLMEYNNDFLVSREKINRSDNNNLKQGEWKEFYPNGSIKTEMTYKDDLLHGYYKEYDTRGKIVLTMLYDNGSIVKSRVEDEPDIEVVNRYDPDGKLVYSGPFRNNVPVGVHREFGKDGKVTNAFIYNDNGLLLSEGIVDEAGNLNGRWKDYYPDRNLKAEGTYNDNRRTGLWKFYNIASKVEQTGSYNNGRPDGFWTWYYEDGSVLREEEYFQGQRDGLYTEYSPSGEVITTGQYSDGEKNGEWKFKSGDYTEEGKYIIGLKDGQWKAYYENGKLKFRGNYVQGNPDKQHLYYYESGKVKEEQYYQMGIRQRTWKKFDEDGVPVLVITYKDDTETSINGVKINLPESDTKLIK
;
A
#
# COMPACT_ATOMS: atom_id res chain seq x y z
N MET A 1 -39.31 6.56 15.19
CA MET A 1 -39.13 5.15 15.59
C MET A 1 -37.69 4.76 15.27
N MET A 2 -36.79 4.95 16.23
CA MET A 2 -35.38 4.58 16.10
C MET A 2 -35.22 3.08 16.41
N LYS A 3 -34.92 2.27 15.41
CA LYS A 3 -34.46 0.89 15.64
C LYS A 3 -32.98 0.94 16.04
N ARG A 4 -32.71 0.72 17.32
CA ARG A 4 -31.38 0.45 17.85
C ARG A 4 -30.90 -0.87 17.27
N PHE A 5 -29.88 -0.84 16.40
CA PHE A 5 -29.08 -2.02 16.08
C PHE A 5 -28.14 -2.28 17.28
N ILE A 6 -28.47 -3.29 18.04
CA ILE A 6 -27.59 -3.87 19.03
C ILE A 6 -26.56 -4.69 18.26
N ILE A 7 -25.34 -4.17 18.15
CA ILE A 7 -24.18 -4.95 17.71
C ILE A 7 -23.86 -5.89 18.87
N ILE A 8 -24.24 -7.15 18.70
CA ILE A 8 -23.82 -8.23 19.59
C ILE A 8 -22.32 -8.44 19.32
N LEU A 9 -21.49 -7.86 20.18
CA LEU A 9 -20.11 -8.30 20.34
C LEU A 9 -20.16 -9.74 20.84
N THR A 10 -20.09 -10.72 19.94
CA THR A 10 -19.75 -12.08 20.31
C THR A 10 -18.26 -12.08 20.69
N SER A 11 -17.99 -11.67 21.96
CA SER A 11 -16.78 -12.07 22.62
C SER A 11 -16.73 -13.60 22.55
N CYS A 12 -15.73 -14.17 21.88
CA CYS A 12 -15.35 -15.57 22.07
C CYS A 12 -14.80 -15.74 23.49
N LEU A 13 -15.66 -15.53 24.48
CA LEU A 13 -15.54 -16.22 25.72
C LEU A 13 -15.84 -17.70 25.41
N ILE A 14 -14.79 -18.49 25.25
CA ILE A 14 -14.91 -19.91 25.55
C ILE A 14 -15.43 -19.91 26.97
N SER A 15 -16.76 -20.11 27.12
CA SER A 15 -17.38 -20.17 28.42
C SER A 15 -16.71 -21.33 29.13
N ALA A 16 -15.93 -21.04 30.15
CA ALA A 16 -15.52 -22.03 31.17
C ALA A 16 -16.73 -22.77 31.78
N ALA A 17 -17.95 -22.37 31.41
CA ALA A 17 -19.20 -22.90 31.91
C ALA A 17 -19.59 -24.30 31.38
N THR A 18 -18.94 -24.85 30.35
CA THR A 18 -19.23 -26.20 29.87
C THR A 18 -18.29 -27.28 30.43
N PHE A 19 -17.26 -26.90 31.20
CA PHE A 19 -16.34 -27.85 31.84
C PHE A 19 -16.75 -28.29 33.25
N SER A 20 -17.84 -27.77 33.78
CA SER A 20 -18.26 -27.99 35.18
C SER A 20 -19.29 -29.12 35.39
N GLN A 21 -19.49 -30.04 34.44
CA GLN A 21 -20.47 -31.13 34.63
C GLN A 21 -19.90 -32.48 35.06
N THR A 22 -18.58 -32.65 35.07
CA THR A 22 -17.94 -33.80 35.74
C THR A 22 -16.83 -33.23 36.59
N GLY A 23 -16.93 -33.35 37.91
CA GLY A 23 -15.95 -32.83 38.88
C GLY A 23 -14.58 -33.52 38.85
N GLU A 24 -14.08 -33.86 37.66
CA GLU A 24 -12.72 -34.35 37.44
C GLU A 24 -11.81 -33.14 37.11
N GLU A 25 -10.79 -32.94 37.93
CA GLU A 25 -9.71 -32.01 37.65
C GLU A 25 -9.07 -32.36 36.30
N LEU A 26 -8.96 -31.37 35.41
CA LEU A 26 -8.25 -31.52 34.12
C LEU A 26 -6.80 -31.91 34.41
N LYS A 27 -6.39 -33.08 33.94
CA LYS A 27 -5.01 -33.56 34.10
C LYS A 27 -4.08 -32.74 33.19
N ASP A 28 -2.95 -32.35 33.75
CA ASP A 28 -1.87 -31.70 32.99
C ASP A 28 -1.36 -32.64 31.88
N GLY A 29 -0.88 -32.03 30.78
CA GLY A 29 -0.40 -32.73 29.61
C GLY A 29 -1.24 -32.46 28.36
N TYR A 30 -0.96 -33.22 27.31
CA TYR A 30 -1.71 -33.10 26.05
C TYR A 30 -3.09 -33.73 26.18
N GLN A 31 -4.15 -32.97 25.90
CA GLN A 31 -5.55 -33.36 26.01
C GLN A 31 -6.27 -33.25 24.67
N VAL A 32 -7.23 -34.15 24.45
CA VAL A 32 -8.12 -34.15 23.29
C VAL A 32 -9.57 -34.19 23.78
N PHE A 33 -10.30 -33.13 23.50
CA PHE A 33 -11.71 -33.00 23.86
C PHE A 33 -12.60 -33.33 22.66
N LYS A 34 -13.78 -33.88 22.92
CA LYS A 34 -14.71 -34.32 21.88
C LYS A 34 -16.09 -33.73 22.08
N TYR A 35 -16.81 -33.53 21.00
CA TYR A 35 -18.24 -33.29 21.00
C TYR A 35 -19.03 -34.55 21.40
N PRO A 36 -20.33 -34.47 21.77
CA PRO A 36 -21.16 -35.63 22.09
C PRO A 36 -21.27 -36.67 20.96
N ASN A 37 -21.08 -36.23 19.70
CA ASN A 37 -21.06 -37.12 18.53
C ASN A 37 -19.71 -37.83 18.32
N GLY A 38 -18.73 -37.63 19.22
CA GLY A 38 -17.41 -38.24 19.15
C GLY A 38 -16.37 -37.45 18.34
N THR A 39 -16.78 -36.43 17.59
CA THR A 39 -15.84 -35.55 16.82
C THR A 39 -14.96 -34.75 17.78
N VAL A 40 -13.69 -34.58 17.43
CA VAL A 40 -12.77 -33.73 18.23
C VAL A 40 -13.30 -32.29 18.23
N SER A 41 -13.47 -31.70 19.42
CA SER A 41 -13.86 -30.31 19.61
C SER A 41 -12.65 -29.38 19.79
N SER A 42 -11.63 -29.87 20.54
CA SER A 42 -10.36 -29.15 20.69
C SER A 42 -9.26 -30.10 21.19
N LYS A 43 -8.00 -29.68 20.98
CA LYS A 43 -6.83 -30.39 21.46
C LYS A 43 -5.69 -29.41 21.75
N GLY A 44 -4.87 -29.72 22.74
CA GLY A 44 -3.71 -28.92 23.14
C GLY A 44 -3.18 -29.34 24.51
N PHE A 45 -2.24 -28.59 25.04
CA PHE A 45 -1.67 -28.85 26.36
C PHE A 45 -2.48 -28.14 27.45
N ILE A 46 -2.63 -28.82 28.56
CA ILE A 46 -3.14 -28.29 29.84
C ILE A 46 -1.96 -28.18 30.80
N ARG A 47 -1.86 -27.04 31.49
CA ARG A 47 -0.94 -26.82 32.60
C ARG A 47 -1.68 -26.13 33.74
N ASN A 48 -1.60 -26.71 34.95
CA ASN A 48 -2.36 -26.25 36.12
C ASN A 48 -3.87 -26.11 35.82
N GLY A 49 -4.44 -27.12 35.15
CA GLY A 49 -5.86 -27.18 34.79
C GLY A 49 -6.32 -26.17 33.73
N LYS A 50 -5.39 -25.46 33.03
CA LYS A 50 -5.71 -24.43 32.06
C LYS A 50 -4.96 -24.64 30.75
N PRO A 51 -5.50 -24.15 29.60
CA PRO A 51 -4.80 -24.22 28.32
C PRO A 51 -3.45 -23.48 28.36
N ASP A 52 -2.40 -24.15 27.86
CA ASP A 52 -1.07 -23.59 27.70
C ASP A 52 -0.42 -24.21 26.45
N GLY A 53 0.45 -23.45 25.74
CA GLY A 53 1.03 -23.92 24.50
C GLY A 53 0.07 -23.86 23.30
N TYR A 54 0.35 -24.67 22.28
CA TYR A 54 -0.40 -24.63 21.02
C TYR A 54 -1.73 -25.37 21.12
N TRP A 55 -2.83 -24.74 20.70
CA TRP A 55 -4.20 -25.24 20.72
C TRP A 55 -4.85 -25.19 19.36
N ILE A 56 -5.66 -26.21 19.07
CA ILE A 56 -6.51 -26.28 17.89
C ILE A 56 -7.93 -26.58 18.35
N SER A 57 -8.90 -25.83 17.84
CA SER A 57 -10.32 -26.12 18.00
C SER A 57 -10.99 -26.43 16.66
N TYR A 58 -12.07 -27.18 16.70
CA TYR A 58 -12.79 -27.68 15.53
C TYR A 58 -14.28 -27.36 15.64
N TYR A 59 -14.93 -27.26 14.51
CA TYR A 59 -16.37 -27.30 14.40
C TYR A 59 -16.88 -28.73 14.66
N VAL A 60 -18.19 -28.88 14.91
CA VAL A 60 -18.83 -30.18 15.08
C VAL A 60 -18.70 -31.07 13.82
N THR A 61 -18.47 -30.48 12.68
CA THR A 61 -18.16 -31.11 11.38
C THR A 61 -16.74 -31.65 11.28
N GLY A 62 -15.86 -31.36 12.26
CA GLY A 62 -14.45 -31.74 12.25
C GLY A 62 -13.55 -30.75 11.52
N ILE A 63 -14.10 -29.72 10.84
CA ILE A 63 -13.34 -28.64 10.21
C ILE A 63 -12.69 -27.78 11.30
N ARG A 64 -11.44 -27.35 11.12
CA ARG A 64 -10.78 -26.44 12.06
C ARG A 64 -11.57 -25.15 12.20
N LYS A 65 -11.72 -24.72 13.47
CA LYS A 65 -12.36 -23.46 13.84
C LYS A 65 -11.35 -22.40 14.22
N SER A 66 -10.31 -22.77 14.97
CA SER A 66 -9.23 -21.86 15.34
C SER A 66 -7.96 -22.61 15.75
N GLU A 67 -6.81 -21.94 15.63
CA GLU A 67 -5.54 -22.43 16.14
C GLU A 67 -4.63 -21.29 16.59
N GLY A 68 -3.81 -21.52 17.62
CA GLY A 68 -2.87 -20.53 18.13
C GLY A 68 -2.24 -20.96 19.44
N MET A 69 -1.51 -20.02 20.05
CA MET A 69 -0.79 -20.25 21.30
C MET A 69 -1.55 -19.66 22.48
N TYR A 70 -1.62 -20.43 23.58
CA TYR A 70 -1.89 -19.90 24.90
C TYR A 70 -0.61 -19.76 25.70
N ARG A 71 -0.49 -18.66 26.44
CA ARG A 71 0.52 -18.46 27.47
C ARG A 71 -0.18 -18.12 28.77
N SER A 72 0.02 -18.97 29.79
CA SER A 72 -0.68 -18.82 31.08
C SER A 72 -2.19 -18.62 30.88
N HIS A 73 -2.85 -19.49 30.10
CA HIS A 73 -4.28 -19.50 29.75
C HIS A 73 -4.82 -18.28 28.97
N LEU A 74 -3.96 -17.35 28.59
CA LEU A 74 -4.33 -16.19 27.77
C LEU A 74 -3.87 -16.40 26.33
N LEU A 75 -4.64 -15.89 25.37
CA LEU A 75 -4.24 -15.88 23.96
C LEU A 75 -2.93 -15.12 23.80
N ASP A 76 -1.98 -15.71 23.08
CA ASP A 76 -0.67 -15.12 22.85
C ASP A 76 -0.22 -15.40 21.42
N SER A 77 0.71 -14.57 20.89
CA SER A 77 1.24 -14.74 19.55
C SER A 77 0.16 -14.64 18.46
N ILE A 78 0.28 -15.40 17.38
CA ILE A 78 -0.64 -15.38 16.25
C ILE A 78 -1.71 -16.44 16.42
N TRP A 79 -2.96 -16.03 16.23
CA TRP A 79 -4.13 -16.90 16.16
C TRP A 79 -4.75 -16.86 14.77
N LEU A 80 -5.11 -18.03 14.24
CA LEU A 80 -5.87 -18.21 13.01
C LEU A 80 -7.28 -18.67 13.34
N PHE A 81 -8.25 -18.11 12.65
CA PHE A 81 -9.66 -18.51 12.72
C PHE A 81 -10.15 -18.88 11.34
N PHE A 82 -11.03 -19.87 11.28
CA PHE A 82 -11.53 -20.44 10.03
C PHE A 82 -13.05 -20.50 10.08
N ASP A 83 -13.68 -20.45 8.90
CA ASP A 83 -15.12 -20.70 8.76
C ASP A 83 -15.43 -22.21 8.63
N GLN A 84 -16.70 -22.53 8.45
CA GLN A 84 -17.16 -23.91 8.30
C GLN A 84 -16.78 -24.57 6.96
N THR A 85 -16.26 -23.82 6.01
CA THR A 85 -15.70 -24.34 4.76
C THR A 85 -14.20 -24.62 4.88
N GLY A 86 -13.56 -24.15 5.96
CA GLY A 86 -12.14 -24.27 6.23
C GLY A 86 -11.32 -23.08 5.72
N ASP A 87 -11.98 -22.04 5.20
CA ASP A 87 -11.29 -20.83 4.80
C ASP A 87 -10.84 -20.02 6.02
N THR A 88 -9.63 -19.46 5.97
CA THR A 88 -9.18 -18.51 6.99
C THR A 88 -10.06 -17.26 6.93
N THR A 89 -10.69 -16.92 8.05
CA THR A 89 -11.46 -15.66 8.19
C THR A 89 -10.63 -14.57 8.82
N ASP A 90 -9.78 -14.94 9.81
CA ASP A 90 -9.05 -13.97 10.62
C ASP A 90 -7.66 -14.50 10.99
N LYS A 91 -6.68 -13.59 10.98
CA LYS A 91 -5.35 -13.79 11.55
C LYS A 91 -5.06 -12.66 12.52
N ILE A 92 -4.94 -12.95 13.80
CA ILE A 92 -4.89 -11.95 14.87
C ILE A 92 -3.64 -12.15 15.71
N SER A 93 -2.91 -11.07 15.95
CA SER A 93 -1.81 -11.05 16.92
C SER A 93 -2.34 -10.71 18.31
N TYR A 94 -1.99 -11.53 19.29
CA TYR A 94 -2.36 -11.35 20.70
C TYR A 94 -1.11 -11.22 21.57
N LEU A 95 -1.25 -10.48 22.66
CA LEU A 95 -0.30 -10.40 23.76
C LEU A 95 -1.09 -10.40 25.07
N PHE A 96 -0.89 -11.45 25.91
CA PHE A 96 -1.60 -11.64 27.18
C PHE A 96 -3.12 -11.46 27.06
N GLY A 97 -3.74 -12.10 26.07
CA GLY A 97 -5.18 -12.12 25.85
C GLY A 97 -5.75 -10.90 25.13
N LYS A 98 -4.97 -9.86 24.91
CA LYS A 98 -5.40 -8.64 24.20
C LYS A 98 -4.86 -8.64 22.78
N LYS A 99 -5.65 -8.12 21.83
CA LYS A 99 -5.16 -7.88 20.48
C LYS A 99 -4.02 -6.86 20.55
N ASN A 100 -2.86 -7.25 20.04
CA ASN A 100 -1.66 -6.41 20.04
C ASN A 100 -0.79 -6.77 18.83
N GLY A 101 -0.63 -5.86 17.89
CA GLY A 101 -0.07 -6.11 16.60
C GLY A 101 -1.13 -6.18 15.50
N TYR A 102 -0.80 -6.80 14.37
CA TYR A 102 -1.69 -6.81 13.23
C TYR A 102 -2.83 -7.81 13.33
N TYR A 103 -4.00 -7.35 12.86
CA TYR A 103 -5.19 -8.16 12.62
C TYR A 103 -5.52 -8.13 11.13
N TYR A 104 -5.52 -9.30 10.49
CA TYR A 104 -5.91 -9.48 9.10
C TYR A 104 -7.26 -10.18 9.04
N LYS A 105 -8.19 -9.63 8.25
CA LYS A 105 -9.45 -10.28 7.87
C LYS A 105 -9.36 -10.77 6.44
N TYR A 106 -9.90 -11.94 6.20
CA TYR A 106 -9.92 -12.54 4.88
C TYR A 106 -11.36 -12.63 4.35
N LYS A 107 -11.50 -12.57 3.03
CA LYS A 107 -12.74 -12.83 2.30
C LYS A 107 -12.44 -13.68 1.08
N ARG A 108 -13.45 -14.43 0.60
CA ARG A 108 -13.36 -15.17 -0.64
C ARG A 108 -14.06 -14.40 -1.76
N ASP A 109 -13.35 -14.19 -2.84
CA ASP A 109 -13.90 -13.70 -4.12
C ASP A 109 -14.12 -14.89 -5.06
N PRO A 110 -15.24 -14.98 -5.79
CA PRO A 110 -15.52 -16.10 -6.68
C PRO A 110 -14.47 -16.31 -7.78
N SER A 111 -13.82 -15.24 -8.24
CA SER A 111 -12.85 -15.27 -9.35
C SER A 111 -11.39 -15.26 -8.90
N LYS A 112 -11.10 -14.67 -7.75
CA LYS A 112 -9.73 -14.45 -7.23
C LYS A 112 -9.37 -15.38 -6.06
N GLY A 113 -10.32 -16.08 -5.47
CA GLY A 113 -10.11 -16.93 -4.31
C GLY A 113 -10.07 -16.17 -2.99
N LEU A 114 -9.38 -16.75 -2.00
CA LEU A 114 -9.23 -16.14 -0.67
C LEU A 114 -8.22 -14.98 -0.72
N TYR A 115 -8.61 -13.81 -0.21
CA TYR A 115 -7.75 -12.62 -0.19
C TYR A 115 -7.82 -11.90 1.16
N ILE A 116 -6.80 -11.10 1.47
CA ILE A 116 -6.83 -10.19 2.63
C ILE A 116 -7.79 -9.05 2.31
N TRP A 117 -8.92 -9.01 3.01
CA TRP A 117 -9.88 -7.92 2.88
C TRP A 117 -9.50 -6.70 3.71
N SER A 118 -8.99 -6.89 4.95
CA SER A 118 -8.49 -5.76 5.75
C SER A 118 -7.24 -6.12 6.56
N LYS A 119 -6.44 -5.09 6.82
CA LYS A 119 -5.27 -5.11 7.70
C LYS A 119 -5.40 -3.96 8.69
N GLU A 120 -5.45 -4.26 9.97
CA GLU A 120 -5.66 -3.31 11.06
C GLU A 120 -4.55 -3.48 12.10
N LEU A 121 -4.05 -2.38 12.67
CA LEU A 121 -3.11 -2.43 13.80
C LEU A 121 -3.88 -2.26 15.10
N TYR A 122 -3.52 -3.04 16.11
CA TYR A 122 -4.10 -2.97 17.46
C TYR A 122 -3.01 -2.76 18.51
N ALA A 123 -3.30 -1.96 19.51
CA ALA A 123 -2.54 -1.81 20.73
C ALA A 123 -3.50 -2.00 21.93
N GLY A 124 -3.37 -3.13 22.64
CA GLY A 124 -4.20 -3.43 23.82
C GLY A 124 -5.72 -3.41 23.55
N ASP A 125 -6.18 -4.10 22.47
CA ASP A 125 -7.57 -4.16 21.98
C ASP A 125 -8.09 -2.88 21.29
N ARG A 126 -7.33 -1.80 21.20
CA ARG A 126 -7.73 -0.58 20.49
C ARG A 126 -7.06 -0.53 19.13
N LYS A 127 -7.81 -0.08 18.12
CA LYS A 127 -7.22 0.18 16.80
C LYS A 127 -6.33 1.41 16.85
N GLU A 128 -5.16 1.33 16.22
CA GLU A 128 -4.18 2.39 16.15
C GLU A 128 -3.65 2.57 14.73
N GLY A 129 -3.29 3.81 14.38
CA GLY A 129 -2.70 4.13 13.09
C GLY A 129 -3.62 3.84 11.91
N THR A 130 -3.03 3.55 10.76
CA THR A 130 -3.79 3.36 9.51
C THR A 130 -4.21 1.92 9.33
N ALA A 131 -5.53 1.71 9.20
CA ALA A 131 -6.12 0.47 8.73
C ALA A 131 -6.29 0.51 7.21
N TYR A 132 -6.09 -0.64 6.57
CA TYR A 132 -6.18 -0.82 5.13
C TYR A 132 -7.30 -1.78 4.78
N ILE A 133 -8.10 -1.43 3.78
CA ILE A 133 -9.07 -2.32 3.13
C ILE A 133 -8.59 -2.53 1.70
N TYR A 134 -8.68 -3.77 1.22
CA TYR A 134 -8.14 -4.16 -0.08
C TYR A 134 -9.22 -4.66 -1.03
N PHE A 135 -9.01 -4.43 -2.30
CA PHE A 135 -9.71 -5.13 -3.38
C PHE A 135 -9.31 -6.62 -3.41
N PRO A 136 -10.09 -7.48 -4.09
CA PRO A 136 -9.75 -8.89 -4.26
C PRO A 136 -8.41 -9.16 -4.96
N ASP A 137 -7.88 -8.21 -5.72
CA ASP A 137 -6.59 -8.26 -6.39
C ASP A 137 -5.42 -7.79 -5.50
N GLY A 138 -5.70 -7.41 -4.23
CA GLY A 138 -4.72 -6.99 -3.25
C GLY A 138 -4.38 -5.49 -3.27
N ARG A 139 -4.92 -4.71 -4.21
CA ARG A 139 -4.75 -3.25 -4.23
C ARG A 139 -5.52 -2.60 -3.08
N ILE A 140 -5.04 -1.47 -2.61
CA ILE A 140 -5.72 -0.71 -1.55
C ILE A 140 -7.02 -0.15 -2.10
N GLN A 141 -8.14 -0.46 -1.44
CA GLN A 141 -9.45 0.12 -1.69
C GLN A 141 -9.73 1.32 -0.79
N GLN A 142 -9.29 1.24 0.48
CA GLN A 142 -9.53 2.30 1.46
C GLN A 142 -8.44 2.31 2.52
N THR A 143 -8.08 3.51 2.97
CA THR A 143 -7.31 3.71 4.21
C THR A 143 -8.17 4.47 5.22
N ILE A 144 -8.10 4.04 6.50
CA ILE A 144 -8.84 4.67 7.61
C ILE A 144 -7.86 4.86 8.75
N THR A 145 -7.71 6.09 9.22
CA THR A 145 -6.86 6.40 10.36
C THR A 145 -7.62 6.23 11.67
N TYR A 146 -6.99 5.60 12.64
CA TYR A 146 -7.52 5.37 13.98
C TYR A 146 -6.58 5.92 15.04
N ASN A 147 -7.15 6.48 16.10
CA ASN A 147 -6.48 6.87 17.30
C ASN A 147 -7.30 6.38 18.51
N GLU A 148 -6.69 5.63 19.42
CA GLU A 148 -7.35 5.04 20.60
C GLU A 148 -8.64 4.28 20.29
N GLY A 149 -8.71 3.61 19.16
CA GLY A 149 -9.85 2.80 18.71
C GLY A 149 -10.93 3.55 17.93
N LYS A 150 -10.84 4.87 17.80
CA LYS A 150 -11.80 5.72 17.08
C LYS A 150 -11.22 6.18 15.75
N LYS A 151 -12.08 6.35 14.75
CA LYS A 151 -11.68 6.98 13.48
C LYS A 151 -11.34 8.44 13.74
N GLU A 152 -10.16 8.85 13.29
CA GLU A 152 -9.64 10.20 13.52
C GLU A 152 -8.82 10.66 12.32
N GLY A 153 -9.07 11.90 11.85
CA GLY A 153 -8.35 12.48 10.71
C GLY A 153 -8.76 11.94 9.35
N LEU A 154 -7.87 12.07 8.38
CA LEU A 154 -8.15 11.84 6.97
C LEU A 154 -8.12 10.35 6.62
N SER A 155 -9.20 9.91 5.99
CA SER A 155 -9.37 8.58 5.38
C SER A 155 -9.56 8.74 3.87
N LYS A 156 -9.11 7.76 3.09
CA LYS A 156 -9.11 7.83 1.62
C LYS A 156 -9.72 6.58 1.01
N GLU A 157 -10.55 6.75 -0.03
CA GLU A 157 -10.97 5.66 -0.92
C GLU A 157 -10.18 5.77 -2.22
N TYR A 158 -9.83 4.62 -2.78
CA TYR A 158 -9.04 4.50 -4.00
C TYR A 158 -9.82 3.74 -5.07
N ASP A 159 -9.60 4.08 -6.32
CA ASP A 159 -10.02 3.26 -7.45
C ASP A 159 -9.11 2.04 -7.63
N ARG A 160 -9.39 1.24 -8.67
CA ARG A 160 -8.56 0.06 -8.97
C ARG A 160 -7.20 0.41 -9.55
N GLU A 161 -7.02 1.61 -10.06
CA GLU A 161 -5.77 2.14 -10.60
C GLU A 161 -4.85 2.70 -9.49
N GLY A 162 -5.39 2.87 -8.26
CA GLY A 162 -4.68 3.39 -7.09
C GLY A 162 -4.82 4.89 -6.89
N SER A 163 -5.65 5.57 -7.69
CA SER A 163 -5.93 6.99 -7.52
C SER A 163 -6.91 7.22 -6.38
N VAL A 164 -6.69 8.26 -5.58
CA VAL A 164 -7.64 8.66 -4.52
C VAL A 164 -8.89 9.23 -5.17
N ILE A 165 -10.05 8.64 -4.90
CA ILE A 165 -11.34 9.06 -5.48
C ILE A 165 -12.31 9.66 -4.46
N THR A 166 -12.07 9.44 -3.18
CA THR A 166 -12.88 10.04 -2.09
C THR A 166 -11.97 10.36 -0.91
N LEU A 167 -12.13 11.54 -0.37
CA LEU A 167 -11.60 11.98 0.92
C LEU A 167 -12.71 11.96 1.95
N MET A 168 -12.41 11.47 3.14
CA MET A 168 -13.31 11.48 4.30
C MET A 168 -12.54 11.93 5.52
N GLU A 169 -13.04 12.94 6.20
CA GLU A 169 -12.46 13.39 7.45
C GLU A 169 -13.31 12.95 8.62
N TYR A 170 -12.68 12.35 9.61
CA TYR A 170 -13.32 11.87 10.83
C TYR A 170 -12.79 12.60 12.04
N ASN A 171 -13.68 12.84 13.00
CA ASN A 171 -13.35 13.31 14.34
C ASN A 171 -14.12 12.43 15.34
N ASN A 172 -13.42 11.65 16.16
CA ASN A 172 -14.01 10.75 17.16
C ASN A 172 -15.15 9.87 16.59
N ASP A 173 -14.91 9.16 15.45
CA ASP A 173 -15.86 8.34 14.69
C ASP A 173 -16.91 9.13 13.89
N PHE A 174 -17.08 10.42 14.10
CA PHE A 174 -18.04 11.23 13.33
C PHE A 174 -17.43 11.64 11.99
N LEU A 175 -18.16 11.38 10.90
CA LEU A 175 -17.80 11.87 9.57
C LEU A 175 -18.05 13.38 9.50
N VAL A 176 -16.97 14.16 9.43
CA VAL A 176 -17.00 15.63 9.36
C VAL A 176 -17.20 16.09 7.92
N SER A 177 -16.47 15.48 6.97
CA SER A 177 -16.56 15.82 5.55
C SER A 177 -16.39 14.58 4.66
N ARG A 178 -17.00 14.63 3.48
CA ARG A 178 -16.81 13.65 2.41
C ARG A 178 -16.75 14.36 1.07
N GLU A 179 -15.64 14.21 0.37
CA GLU A 179 -15.38 14.85 -0.91
C GLU A 179 -15.00 13.79 -1.95
N LYS A 180 -15.61 13.84 -3.13
CA LYS A 180 -15.28 12.97 -4.26
C LYS A 180 -14.37 13.71 -5.22
N ILE A 181 -13.19 13.16 -5.51
CA ILE A 181 -12.13 13.77 -6.31
C ILE A 181 -11.59 12.79 -7.36
N ASN A 182 -10.68 13.27 -8.21
CA ASN A 182 -9.86 12.48 -9.15
C ASN A 182 -10.68 11.53 -10.02
N ARG A 183 -11.73 12.07 -10.68
CA ARG A 183 -12.60 11.28 -11.52
C ARG A 183 -12.27 11.43 -12.98
N SER A 184 -12.35 10.33 -13.71
CA SER A 184 -12.40 10.32 -15.17
C SER A 184 -13.81 9.94 -15.66
N ASP A 185 -14.14 10.36 -16.87
CA ASP A 185 -15.36 9.95 -17.57
C ASP A 185 -15.21 8.55 -18.21
N ASN A 186 -16.23 8.14 -18.98
CA ASN A 186 -16.25 6.84 -19.67
C ASN A 186 -15.18 6.70 -20.77
N ASN A 187 -14.53 7.80 -21.17
CA ASN A 187 -13.44 7.84 -22.14
C ASN A 187 -12.07 7.94 -21.45
N ASN A 188 -12.01 7.77 -20.12
CA ASN A 188 -10.84 7.95 -19.26
C ASN A 188 -10.27 9.38 -19.26
N LEU A 189 -11.05 10.39 -19.65
CA LEU A 189 -10.63 11.79 -19.57
C LEU A 189 -10.90 12.34 -18.19
N LYS A 190 -9.91 13.03 -17.60
CA LYS A 190 -10.02 13.68 -16.29
C LYS A 190 -11.13 14.72 -16.28
N GLN A 191 -11.96 14.68 -15.23
CA GLN A 191 -13.10 15.60 -15.04
C GLN A 191 -13.18 16.07 -13.60
N GLY A 192 -13.57 17.34 -13.40
CA GLY A 192 -13.83 17.92 -12.07
C GLY A 192 -12.59 18.09 -11.22
N GLU A 193 -12.75 18.05 -9.91
CA GLU A 193 -11.67 18.30 -8.95
C GLU A 193 -10.69 17.13 -8.85
N TRP A 194 -9.41 17.48 -8.91
CA TRP A 194 -8.28 16.57 -8.77
C TRP A 194 -7.35 17.07 -7.68
N LYS A 195 -6.88 16.15 -6.82
CA LYS A 195 -5.95 16.45 -5.73
C LYS A 195 -4.81 15.46 -5.72
N GLU A 196 -3.59 15.96 -5.56
CA GLU A 196 -2.40 15.16 -5.25
C GLU A 196 -2.01 15.38 -3.80
N PHE A 197 -1.31 14.40 -3.22
CA PHE A 197 -0.97 14.41 -1.81
C PHE A 197 0.52 14.22 -1.60
N TYR A 198 1.06 14.87 -0.57
CA TYR A 198 2.37 14.56 -0.03
C TYR A 198 2.37 13.20 0.68
N PRO A 199 3.57 12.57 0.89
CA PRO A 199 3.66 11.32 1.66
C PRO A 199 3.10 11.39 3.08
N ASN A 200 3.13 12.58 3.71
CA ASN A 200 2.54 12.83 5.03
C ASN A 200 0.99 12.93 4.99
N GLY A 201 0.39 12.84 3.78
CA GLY A 201 -1.05 12.87 3.59
C GLY A 201 -1.67 14.26 3.39
N SER A 202 -0.90 15.36 3.55
CA SER A 202 -1.39 16.72 3.24
C SER A 202 -1.56 16.92 1.74
N ILE A 203 -2.48 17.81 1.35
CA ILE A 203 -2.71 18.14 -0.06
C ILE A 203 -1.45 18.84 -0.60
N LYS A 204 -0.98 18.38 -1.77
CA LYS A 204 0.14 18.97 -2.51
C LYS A 204 -0.37 19.88 -3.60
N THR A 205 -1.31 19.41 -4.42
CA THR A 205 -1.94 20.20 -5.48
C THR A 205 -3.44 19.99 -5.47
N GLU A 206 -4.16 21.01 -5.86
CA GLU A 206 -5.61 21.02 -6.08
C GLU A 206 -5.88 21.66 -7.44
N MET A 207 -6.60 20.98 -8.31
CA MET A 207 -6.81 21.41 -9.67
C MET A 207 -8.16 20.94 -10.20
N THR A 208 -8.67 21.63 -11.20
CA THR A 208 -9.91 21.23 -11.89
C THR A 208 -9.61 20.87 -13.33
N TYR A 209 -10.17 19.77 -13.80
CA TYR A 209 -10.06 19.30 -15.18
C TYR A 209 -11.41 19.28 -15.88
N LYS A 210 -11.35 19.54 -17.18
CA LYS A 210 -12.42 19.30 -18.15
C LYS A 210 -11.77 18.66 -19.38
N ASP A 211 -12.18 17.43 -19.70
CA ASP A 211 -11.67 16.65 -20.85
C ASP A 211 -10.13 16.55 -20.90
N ASP A 212 -9.49 16.16 -19.77
CA ASP A 212 -8.03 16.09 -19.55
C ASP A 212 -7.31 17.45 -19.53
N LEU A 213 -7.97 18.56 -19.81
CA LEU A 213 -7.37 19.89 -19.78
C LEU A 213 -7.65 20.59 -18.46
N LEU A 214 -6.64 21.28 -17.91
CA LEU A 214 -6.85 22.16 -16.75
C LEU A 214 -7.90 23.21 -17.08
N HIS A 215 -8.93 23.32 -16.24
CA HIS A 215 -10.03 24.26 -16.39
C HIS A 215 -10.52 24.72 -15.02
N GLY A 216 -10.32 25.99 -14.68
CA GLY A 216 -10.56 26.52 -13.35
C GLY A 216 -9.26 26.71 -12.58
N TYR A 217 -9.34 26.73 -11.24
CA TYR A 217 -8.18 27.00 -10.41
C TYR A 217 -7.26 25.81 -10.28
N TYR A 218 -5.95 26.06 -10.44
CA TYR A 218 -4.85 25.22 -9.98
C TYR A 218 -4.25 25.86 -8.73
N LYS A 219 -4.12 25.10 -7.65
CA LYS A 219 -3.48 25.53 -6.42
C LYS A 219 -2.39 24.54 -6.03
N GLU A 220 -1.27 25.07 -5.54
CA GLU A 220 -0.20 24.28 -4.93
C GLU A 220 -0.03 24.68 -3.47
N TYR A 221 0.25 23.70 -2.62
CA TYR A 221 0.38 23.87 -1.17
C TYR A 221 1.77 23.43 -0.73
N ASP A 222 2.31 24.01 0.34
CA ASP A 222 3.46 23.49 1.06
C ASP A 222 3.04 22.30 1.97
N THR A 223 4.02 21.61 2.55
CA THR A 223 3.77 20.47 3.44
C THR A 223 2.99 20.80 4.71
N ARG A 224 2.82 22.11 5.02
CA ARG A 224 2.02 22.64 6.16
C ARG A 224 0.63 23.07 5.73
N GLY A 225 0.27 22.91 4.44
CA GLY A 225 -1.03 23.26 3.90
C GLY A 225 -1.20 24.74 3.54
N LYS A 226 -0.12 25.53 3.52
CA LYS A 226 -0.17 26.92 3.05
C LYS A 226 -0.15 26.95 1.52
N ILE A 227 -1.05 27.71 0.89
CA ILE A 227 -1.06 27.93 -0.57
C ILE A 227 0.24 28.66 -0.97
N VAL A 228 0.96 28.09 -1.91
CA VAL A 228 2.20 28.68 -2.48
C VAL A 228 2.01 29.13 -3.92
N LEU A 229 0.99 28.61 -4.63
CA LEU A 229 0.67 28.99 -6.00
C LEU A 229 -0.83 28.90 -6.23
N THR A 230 -1.40 29.88 -6.94
CA THR A 230 -2.75 29.82 -7.51
C THR A 230 -2.69 30.31 -8.96
N MET A 231 -3.22 29.54 -9.89
CA MET A 231 -3.37 29.89 -11.30
C MET A 231 -4.79 29.60 -11.77
N LEU A 232 -5.30 30.36 -12.71
CA LEU A 232 -6.56 30.11 -13.38
C LEU A 232 -6.29 29.56 -14.78
N TYR A 233 -6.96 28.50 -15.16
CA TYR A 233 -6.86 27.87 -16.47
C TYR A 233 -8.22 27.84 -17.17
N ASP A 234 -8.21 27.97 -18.48
CA ASP A 234 -9.35 27.67 -19.36
C ASP A 234 -8.86 26.76 -20.49
N ASN A 235 -9.42 25.54 -20.55
CA ASN A 235 -9.08 24.52 -21.53
C ASN A 235 -7.56 24.31 -21.72
N GLY A 236 -6.82 24.22 -20.59
CA GLY A 236 -5.38 24.00 -20.57
C GLY A 236 -4.53 25.26 -20.70
N SER A 237 -5.10 26.40 -21.10
CA SER A 237 -4.40 27.67 -21.25
C SER A 237 -4.45 28.47 -19.96
N ILE A 238 -3.34 29.13 -19.58
CA ILE A 238 -3.34 30.07 -18.45
C ILE A 238 -4.18 31.29 -18.86
N VAL A 239 -5.33 31.44 -18.19
CA VAL A 239 -6.12 32.67 -18.30
C VAL A 239 -5.54 33.67 -17.31
N LYS A 240 -5.78 34.97 -17.51
CA LYS A 240 -5.41 36.03 -16.57
C LYS A 240 -5.53 35.55 -15.13
N SER A 241 -4.47 35.72 -14.35
CA SER A 241 -4.57 35.45 -12.93
C SER A 241 -5.67 36.36 -12.37
N ARG A 242 -6.53 35.86 -11.48
CA ARG A 242 -7.56 36.66 -10.78
C ARG A 242 -6.95 37.89 -10.09
N VAL A 243 -5.66 37.81 -9.81
CA VAL A 243 -4.80 38.89 -9.32
C VAL A 243 -4.86 40.13 -10.22
N GLU A 244 -5.04 40.00 -11.56
CA GLU A 244 -5.10 41.14 -12.48
C GLU A 244 -6.43 41.94 -12.37
N ASP A 245 -7.49 41.37 -11.80
CA ASP A 245 -8.81 42.01 -11.69
C ASP A 245 -9.07 42.54 -10.24
N GLU A 246 -8.13 42.39 -9.31
CA GLU A 246 -8.26 42.94 -7.96
C GLU A 246 -8.03 44.47 -7.95
N PRO A 247 -8.80 45.23 -7.19
CA PRO A 247 -8.74 46.71 -7.25
C PRO A 247 -7.43 47.32 -6.75
N ASP A 248 -6.56 46.52 -6.10
CA ASP A 248 -5.24 46.92 -5.62
C ASP A 248 -4.09 46.47 -6.55
N ILE A 249 -4.42 45.94 -7.74
CA ILE A 249 -3.45 45.44 -8.71
C ILE A 249 -3.29 46.45 -9.87
N GLU A 250 -2.04 46.83 -10.11
CA GLU A 250 -1.64 47.64 -11.25
C GLU A 250 -0.92 46.77 -12.29
N VAL A 251 -1.44 46.72 -13.53
CA VAL A 251 -0.74 46.08 -14.64
C VAL A 251 0.25 47.07 -15.26
N VAL A 252 1.54 46.81 -15.09
CA VAL A 252 2.63 47.61 -15.66
C VAL A 252 2.99 47.10 -17.03
N ASN A 253 2.85 47.96 -18.03
CA ASN A 253 3.29 47.75 -19.41
C ASN A 253 4.51 48.59 -19.69
N ARG A 254 5.54 48.01 -20.31
CA ARG A 254 6.74 48.72 -20.77
C ARG A 254 6.85 48.58 -22.29
N TYR A 255 7.26 49.68 -22.93
CA TYR A 255 7.37 49.73 -24.36
C TYR A 255 8.80 50.10 -24.75
N ASP A 256 9.24 49.64 -25.92
CA ASP A 256 10.50 50.06 -26.52
C ASP A 256 10.40 51.47 -27.12
N PRO A 257 11.50 52.08 -27.60
CA PRO A 257 11.48 53.41 -28.25
C PRO A 257 10.57 53.48 -29.49
N ASP A 258 10.30 52.35 -30.13
CA ASP A 258 9.42 52.25 -31.29
C ASP A 258 7.95 52.06 -30.93
N GLY A 259 7.62 52.09 -29.62
CA GLY A 259 6.27 51.94 -29.08
C GLY A 259 5.74 50.51 -29.03
N LYS A 260 6.60 49.51 -29.21
CA LYS A 260 6.21 48.08 -29.09
C LYS A 260 6.25 47.62 -27.62
N LEU A 261 5.27 46.83 -27.22
CA LEU A 261 5.23 46.22 -25.90
C LEU A 261 6.39 45.23 -25.72
N VAL A 262 7.24 45.46 -24.69
CA VAL A 262 8.39 44.59 -24.38
C VAL A 262 8.21 43.86 -23.06
N TYR A 263 7.27 44.30 -22.20
CA TYR A 263 6.98 43.70 -20.93
C TYR A 263 5.56 44.04 -20.46
N SER A 264 4.90 43.06 -19.84
CA SER A 264 3.60 43.25 -19.17
C SER A 264 3.53 42.36 -17.94
N GLY A 265 3.08 42.91 -16.81
CA GLY A 265 2.89 42.11 -15.60
C GLY A 265 2.15 42.85 -14.48
N PRO A 266 1.37 42.15 -13.66
CA PRO A 266 0.62 42.70 -12.53
C PRO A 266 1.52 42.91 -11.31
N PHE A 267 1.29 44.03 -10.62
CA PHE A 267 1.96 44.40 -9.37
C PHE A 267 0.90 44.71 -8.29
N ARG A 268 1.16 44.31 -7.04
CA ARG A 268 0.45 44.75 -5.86
C ARG A 268 1.40 45.51 -4.96
N ASN A 269 1.13 46.80 -4.72
CA ASN A 269 2.02 47.66 -3.94
C ASN A 269 3.50 47.59 -4.35
N ASN A 270 3.79 47.65 -5.64
CA ASN A 270 5.12 47.49 -6.25
C ASN A 270 5.75 46.08 -6.10
N VAL A 271 5.02 45.11 -5.60
CA VAL A 271 5.46 43.70 -5.54
C VAL A 271 4.93 42.96 -6.76
N PRO A 272 5.76 42.25 -7.52
CA PRO A 272 5.30 41.50 -8.68
C PRO A 272 4.42 40.33 -8.22
N VAL A 273 3.27 40.12 -8.87
CA VAL A 273 2.33 39.03 -8.58
C VAL A 273 1.78 38.46 -9.89
N GLY A 274 1.36 37.18 -9.87
CA GLY A 274 0.76 36.56 -11.06
C GLY A 274 1.73 36.31 -12.20
N VAL A 275 1.26 36.43 -13.46
CA VAL A 275 2.02 36.09 -14.65
C VAL A 275 2.57 37.36 -15.33
N HIS A 276 3.88 37.48 -15.40
CA HIS A 276 4.61 38.51 -16.11
C HIS A 276 5.11 37.96 -17.45
N ARG A 277 5.13 38.79 -18.49
CA ARG A 277 5.54 38.40 -19.85
C ARG A 277 6.54 39.38 -20.41
N GLU A 278 7.57 38.86 -21.05
CA GLU A 278 8.49 39.60 -21.89
C GLU A 278 8.19 39.30 -23.36
N PHE A 279 8.31 40.32 -24.22
CA PHE A 279 7.96 40.21 -25.62
C PHE A 279 9.18 40.52 -26.49
N GLY A 280 9.33 39.76 -27.57
CA GLY A 280 10.32 39.97 -28.59
C GLY A 280 9.93 41.09 -29.58
N LYS A 281 10.85 41.43 -30.47
CA LYS A 281 10.62 42.44 -31.52
C LYS A 281 9.46 42.09 -32.46
N ASP A 282 9.13 40.82 -32.58
CA ASP A 282 8.00 40.30 -33.35
C ASP A 282 6.66 40.34 -32.57
N GLY A 283 6.67 40.80 -31.33
CA GLY A 283 5.49 40.88 -30.45
C GLY A 283 5.13 39.56 -29.75
N LYS A 284 5.90 38.49 -29.99
CA LYS A 284 5.68 37.21 -29.34
C LYS A 284 6.28 37.17 -27.95
N VAL A 285 5.67 36.41 -27.06
CA VAL A 285 6.20 36.15 -25.71
C VAL A 285 7.51 35.37 -25.86
N THR A 286 8.60 35.96 -25.33
CA THR A 286 9.94 35.33 -25.32
C THR A 286 10.22 34.67 -23.98
N ASN A 287 9.62 35.19 -22.89
CA ASN A 287 9.74 34.65 -21.58
C ASN A 287 8.50 35.00 -20.73
N ALA A 288 8.17 34.14 -19.79
CA ALA A 288 7.11 34.37 -18.81
C ALA A 288 7.63 34.02 -17.42
N PHE A 289 7.20 34.79 -16.42
CA PHE A 289 7.55 34.60 -15.02
C PHE A 289 6.27 34.51 -14.21
N ILE A 290 6.21 33.56 -13.31
CA ILE A 290 5.05 33.37 -12.42
C ILE A 290 5.49 33.70 -11.00
N TYR A 291 4.82 34.69 -10.40
CA TYR A 291 5.06 35.14 -9.04
C TYR A 291 3.87 34.77 -8.13
N ASN A 292 4.16 34.45 -6.87
CA ASN A 292 3.11 34.33 -5.85
C ASN A 292 2.70 35.72 -5.31
N ASP A 293 1.69 35.74 -4.40
CA ASP A 293 1.17 36.96 -3.78
C ASP A 293 2.19 37.74 -2.91
N ASN A 294 3.32 37.12 -2.59
CA ASN A 294 4.41 37.75 -1.83
C ASN A 294 5.57 38.20 -2.73
N GLY A 295 5.42 38.16 -4.05
CA GLY A 295 6.46 38.54 -5.01
C GLY A 295 7.59 37.54 -5.18
N LEU A 296 7.41 36.30 -4.74
CA LEU A 296 8.40 35.26 -4.95
C LEU A 296 8.21 34.63 -6.33
N LEU A 297 9.28 34.55 -7.12
CA LEU A 297 9.29 33.83 -8.38
C LEU A 297 9.09 32.34 -8.12
N LEU A 298 8.06 31.78 -8.75
CA LEU A 298 7.71 30.37 -8.64
C LEU A 298 8.14 29.56 -9.86
N SER A 299 7.98 30.15 -11.05
CA SER A 299 8.31 29.48 -12.31
C SER A 299 8.70 30.50 -13.38
N GLU A 300 9.55 30.06 -14.31
CA GLU A 300 9.89 30.83 -15.51
C GLU A 300 10.00 29.91 -16.74
N GLY A 301 9.62 30.43 -17.90
CA GLY A 301 9.70 29.70 -19.17
C GLY A 301 9.03 30.43 -20.32
N ILE A 302 8.63 29.70 -21.34
CA ILE A 302 8.00 30.25 -22.55
C ILE A 302 6.51 29.87 -22.55
N VAL A 303 5.67 30.83 -22.87
CA VAL A 303 4.25 30.58 -23.21
C VAL A 303 4.02 31.00 -24.66
N ASP A 304 3.09 30.33 -25.33
CA ASP A 304 2.64 30.76 -26.66
C ASP A 304 1.64 31.93 -26.57
N GLU A 305 1.13 32.38 -27.73
CA GLU A 305 0.18 33.50 -27.81
C GLU A 305 -1.14 33.19 -27.07
N ALA A 306 -1.53 31.91 -26.96
CA ALA A 306 -2.71 31.46 -26.24
C ALA A 306 -2.48 31.27 -24.72
N GLY A 307 -1.22 31.38 -24.26
CA GLY A 307 -0.84 31.18 -22.86
C GLY A 307 -0.44 29.75 -22.53
N ASN A 308 -0.32 28.84 -23.51
CA ASN A 308 0.11 27.47 -23.26
C ASN A 308 1.60 27.42 -22.92
N LEU A 309 1.95 26.58 -21.97
CA LEU A 309 3.35 26.33 -21.60
C LEU A 309 4.06 25.62 -22.75
N ASN A 310 5.15 26.20 -23.21
CA ASN A 310 5.97 25.69 -24.31
C ASN A 310 7.45 25.88 -24.03
N GLY A 311 8.31 25.06 -24.63
CA GLY A 311 9.75 25.18 -24.48
C GLY A 311 10.27 24.85 -23.08
N ARG A 312 11.43 25.39 -22.73
CA ARG A 312 12.09 25.12 -21.45
C ARG A 312 11.42 25.86 -20.30
N TRP A 313 11.22 25.18 -19.18
CA TRP A 313 10.65 25.69 -17.94
C TRP A 313 11.53 25.37 -16.76
N LYS A 314 11.51 26.27 -15.78
CA LYS A 314 12.10 26.09 -14.46
C LYS A 314 11.07 26.43 -13.40
N ASP A 315 10.95 25.60 -12.39
CA ASP A 315 10.15 25.81 -11.19
C ASP A 315 11.07 26.05 -10.01
N TYR A 316 10.67 26.91 -9.07
CA TYR A 316 11.47 27.32 -7.93
C TYR A 316 10.78 27.05 -6.60
N TYR A 317 11.56 26.77 -5.58
CA TYR A 317 11.13 26.80 -4.20
C TYR A 317 10.97 28.26 -3.70
N PRO A 318 10.25 28.49 -2.56
CA PRO A 318 10.10 29.83 -2.01
C PRO A 318 11.42 30.54 -1.66
N ASP A 319 12.47 29.80 -1.40
CA ASP A 319 13.84 30.29 -1.15
C ASP A 319 14.63 30.62 -2.43
N ARG A 320 13.98 30.50 -3.60
CA ARG A 320 14.52 30.68 -4.96
C ARG A 320 15.47 29.56 -5.43
N ASN A 321 15.62 28.48 -4.66
CA ASN A 321 16.33 27.32 -5.17
C ASN A 321 15.52 26.63 -6.26
N LEU A 322 16.21 26.08 -7.26
CA LEU A 322 15.58 25.37 -8.37
C LEU A 322 14.89 24.12 -7.83
N LYS A 323 13.60 23.96 -8.17
CA LYS A 323 12.75 22.83 -7.78
C LYS A 323 12.61 21.80 -8.89
N ALA A 324 12.44 22.26 -10.12
CA ALA A 324 12.37 21.40 -11.30
C ALA A 324 12.77 22.16 -12.57
N GLU A 325 13.25 21.44 -13.55
CA GLU A 325 13.45 21.96 -14.88
C GLU A 325 13.16 20.90 -15.94
N GLY A 326 12.61 21.34 -17.07
CA GLY A 326 12.28 20.46 -18.19
C GLY A 326 11.68 21.21 -19.35
N THR A 327 10.97 20.51 -20.20
CA THR A 327 10.34 21.07 -21.40
C THR A 327 8.84 20.78 -21.37
N TYR A 328 8.06 21.78 -21.75
CA TYR A 328 6.64 21.65 -22.08
C TYR A 328 6.42 21.71 -23.58
N ASN A 329 5.40 21.03 -24.04
CA ASN A 329 4.81 21.16 -25.35
C ASN A 329 3.29 21.16 -25.19
N ASP A 330 2.62 22.27 -25.51
CA ASP A 330 1.18 22.47 -25.32
C ASP A 330 0.69 22.05 -23.94
N ASN A 331 1.25 22.67 -22.88
CA ASN A 331 0.94 22.39 -21.46
C ASN A 331 1.30 20.99 -20.97
N ARG A 332 1.95 20.15 -21.77
CA ARG A 332 2.33 18.79 -21.41
C ARG A 332 3.83 18.65 -21.27
N ARG A 333 4.26 18.07 -20.15
CA ARG A 333 5.68 17.76 -19.96
C ARG A 333 6.15 16.82 -21.06
N THR A 334 7.34 17.12 -21.64
CA THR A 334 7.98 16.31 -22.67
C THR A 334 9.49 16.27 -22.45
N GLY A 335 10.17 15.24 -22.96
CA GLY A 335 11.60 15.07 -22.81
C GLY A 335 12.06 14.93 -21.36
N LEU A 336 13.35 15.18 -21.15
CA LEU A 336 13.99 14.99 -19.84
C LEU A 336 13.57 16.10 -18.86
N TRP A 337 13.17 15.67 -17.66
CA TRP A 337 12.91 16.51 -16.50
C TRP A 337 13.87 16.18 -15.38
N LYS A 338 14.30 17.22 -14.66
CA LYS A 338 15.07 17.11 -13.42
C LYS A 338 14.31 17.76 -12.28
N PHE A 339 14.29 17.10 -11.16
CA PHE A 339 13.68 17.58 -9.94
C PHE A 339 14.76 17.69 -8.87
N TYR A 340 14.68 18.73 -8.07
CA TYR A 340 15.67 19.04 -7.04
C TYR A 340 14.99 19.14 -5.69
N ASN A 341 15.66 18.75 -4.63
CA ASN A 341 15.24 19.01 -3.28
C ASN A 341 15.56 20.46 -2.85
N ILE A 342 15.06 20.86 -1.67
CA ILE A 342 15.25 22.22 -1.15
C ILE A 342 16.74 22.59 -0.96
N ALA A 343 17.64 21.62 -0.81
CA ALA A 343 19.08 21.82 -0.74
C ALA A 343 19.74 21.92 -2.13
N SER A 344 18.95 22.09 -3.20
CA SER A 344 19.39 22.19 -4.62
C SER A 344 20.13 20.96 -5.13
N LYS A 345 19.93 19.80 -4.51
CA LYS A 345 20.45 18.54 -5.00
C LYS A 345 19.42 17.84 -5.86
N VAL A 346 19.88 17.17 -6.90
CA VAL A 346 19.00 16.36 -7.76
C VAL A 346 18.39 15.24 -6.92
N GLU A 347 17.07 15.21 -6.87
CA GLU A 347 16.28 14.19 -6.17
C GLU A 347 15.77 13.12 -7.13
N GLN A 348 15.44 13.55 -8.37
CA GLN A 348 14.82 12.69 -9.36
C GLN A 348 15.11 13.20 -10.78
N THR A 349 15.32 12.26 -11.70
CA THR A 349 15.36 12.56 -13.15
C THR A 349 14.52 11.54 -13.90
N GLY A 350 13.88 11.97 -14.99
CA GLY A 350 13.11 11.07 -15.84
C GLY A 350 12.55 11.79 -17.06
N SER A 351 12.11 11.01 -18.01
CA SER A 351 11.53 11.56 -19.25
C SER A 351 10.02 11.49 -19.23
N TYR A 352 9.40 12.47 -19.89
CA TYR A 352 7.98 12.49 -20.17
C TYR A 352 7.72 12.40 -21.67
N ASN A 353 6.65 11.71 -22.02
CA ASN A 353 6.08 11.73 -23.36
C ASN A 353 4.62 12.14 -23.24
N ASN A 354 4.27 13.29 -23.82
CA ASN A 354 2.91 13.83 -23.79
C ASN A 354 2.27 13.90 -22.38
N GLY A 355 3.06 14.35 -21.38
CA GLY A 355 2.64 14.49 -19.98
C GLY A 355 2.71 13.21 -19.14
N ARG A 356 3.05 12.06 -19.72
CA ARG A 356 3.17 10.77 -19.02
C ARG A 356 4.63 10.39 -18.85
N PRO A 357 5.04 9.85 -17.69
CA PRO A 357 6.36 9.25 -17.54
C PRO A 357 6.62 8.20 -18.62
N ASP A 358 7.82 8.25 -19.24
CA ASP A 358 8.21 7.36 -20.33
C ASP A 358 9.73 7.18 -20.34
N GLY A 359 10.20 5.94 -20.49
CA GLY A 359 11.62 5.61 -20.40
C GLY A 359 12.14 5.53 -18.96
N PHE A 360 13.45 5.73 -18.80
CA PHE A 360 14.12 5.55 -17.51
C PHE A 360 13.88 6.72 -16.57
N TRP A 361 13.62 6.38 -15.31
CA TRP A 361 13.50 7.28 -14.19
C TRP A 361 14.49 6.88 -13.12
N THR A 362 15.20 7.88 -12.54
CA THR A 362 16.21 7.68 -11.51
C THR A 362 15.90 8.58 -10.31
N TRP A 363 15.91 8.03 -9.12
CA TRP A 363 15.83 8.72 -7.84
C TRP A 363 17.17 8.67 -7.15
N TYR A 364 17.49 9.70 -6.39
CA TYR A 364 18.78 9.86 -5.75
C TYR A 364 18.64 10.09 -4.25
N TYR A 365 19.61 9.63 -3.50
CA TYR A 365 19.83 10.02 -2.11
C TYR A 365 20.34 11.46 -2.02
N GLU A 366 20.34 12.02 -0.79
CA GLU A 366 20.84 13.39 -0.56
C GLU A 366 22.33 13.58 -0.90
N ASP A 367 23.14 12.53 -0.85
CA ASP A 367 24.55 12.55 -1.25
C ASP A 367 24.78 12.45 -2.76
N GLY A 368 23.71 12.26 -3.53
CA GLY A 368 23.71 12.12 -4.99
C GLY A 368 23.94 10.69 -5.48
N SER A 369 24.10 9.72 -4.59
CA SER A 369 24.07 8.29 -4.97
C SER A 369 22.68 7.87 -5.43
N VAL A 370 22.62 6.85 -6.30
CA VAL A 370 21.34 6.37 -6.84
C VAL A 370 20.59 5.62 -5.76
N LEU A 371 19.35 6.02 -5.50
CA LEU A 371 18.40 5.32 -4.65
C LEU A 371 17.65 4.24 -5.41
N ARG A 372 17.14 4.59 -6.61
CA ARG A 372 16.25 3.71 -7.38
C ARG A 372 16.25 4.08 -8.84
N GLU A 373 16.14 3.06 -9.69
CA GLU A 373 15.90 3.17 -11.12
C GLU A 373 14.67 2.38 -11.50
N GLU A 374 13.80 2.98 -12.30
CA GLU A 374 12.57 2.38 -12.82
C GLU A 374 12.40 2.72 -14.30
N GLU A 375 11.79 1.81 -15.03
CA GLU A 375 11.43 2.03 -16.43
C GLU A 375 9.91 2.17 -16.56
N TYR A 376 9.50 3.15 -17.36
CA TYR A 376 8.10 3.48 -17.63
C TYR A 376 7.80 3.43 -19.11
N PHE A 377 6.60 2.97 -19.45
CA PHE A 377 6.02 3.06 -20.76
C PHE A 377 4.61 3.64 -20.67
N GLN A 378 4.36 4.78 -21.33
CA GLN A 378 3.08 5.48 -21.36
C GLN A 378 2.47 5.73 -19.95
N GLY A 379 3.29 5.98 -18.95
CA GLY A 379 2.88 6.31 -17.60
C GLY A 379 2.77 5.11 -16.64
N GLN A 380 2.93 3.89 -17.14
CA GLN A 380 2.95 2.67 -16.31
C GLN A 380 4.37 2.14 -16.16
N ARG A 381 4.66 1.50 -15.02
CA ARG A 381 5.93 0.78 -14.85
C ARG A 381 5.99 -0.38 -15.84
N ASP A 382 6.96 -0.34 -16.74
CA ASP A 382 7.18 -1.40 -17.72
C ASP A 382 8.68 -1.46 -18.05
N GLY A 383 9.32 -2.55 -17.65
CA GLY A 383 10.76 -2.73 -17.77
C GLY A 383 11.46 -2.94 -16.42
N LEU A 384 12.72 -2.55 -16.35
CA LEU A 384 13.60 -2.81 -15.21
C LEU A 384 13.24 -1.96 -13.98
N TYR A 385 13.40 -2.59 -12.81
CA TYR A 385 13.35 -1.96 -11.51
C TYR A 385 14.58 -2.35 -10.71
N THR A 386 15.29 -1.36 -10.16
CA THR A 386 16.41 -1.61 -9.26
C THR A 386 16.41 -0.55 -8.14
N GLU A 387 16.54 -1.01 -6.90
CA GLU A 387 16.68 -0.18 -5.73
C GLU A 387 17.99 -0.47 -5.02
N TYR A 388 18.65 0.57 -4.54
CA TYR A 388 19.98 0.53 -3.95
C TYR A 388 19.95 1.03 -2.51
N SER A 389 20.84 0.50 -1.68
CA SER A 389 21.16 1.07 -0.38
C SER A 389 21.99 2.35 -0.52
N PRO A 390 22.14 3.16 0.53
CA PRO A 390 23.03 4.33 0.50
C PRO A 390 24.49 3.98 0.19
N SER A 391 24.93 2.73 0.43
CA SER A 391 26.27 2.25 0.06
C SER A 391 26.37 1.79 -1.40
N GLY A 392 25.29 1.88 -2.19
CA GLY A 392 25.24 1.45 -3.59
C GLY A 392 25.03 -0.06 -3.77
N GLU A 393 24.70 -0.80 -2.69
CA GLU A 393 24.37 -2.21 -2.80
C GLU A 393 22.91 -2.38 -3.32
N VAL A 394 22.71 -3.30 -4.27
CA VAL A 394 21.36 -3.61 -4.76
C VAL A 394 20.56 -4.31 -3.66
N ILE A 395 19.45 -3.68 -3.25
CA ILE A 395 18.54 -4.22 -2.23
C ILE A 395 17.28 -4.84 -2.85
N THR A 396 16.84 -4.33 -4.00
CA THR A 396 15.71 -4.90 -4.74
C THR A 396 15.98 -4.80 -6.23
N THR A 397 15.73 -5.87 -6.98
CA THR A 397 15.78 -5.82 -8.45
C THR A 397 14.75 -6.77 -9.05
N GLY A 398 14.21 -6.39 -10.21
CA GLY A 398 13.24 -7.16 -10.95
C GLY A 398 12.73 -6.44 -12.19
N GLN A 399 11.60 -6.89 -12.70
CA GLN A 399 10.96 -6.30 -13.87
C GLN A 399 9.47 -6.10 -13.63
N TYR A 400 8.94 -5.04 -14.22
CA TYR A 400 7.51 -4.82 -14.35
C TYR A 400 7.08 -5.05 -15.80
N SER A 401 5.84 -5.48 -16.00
CA SER A 401 5.14 -5.47 -17.27
C SER A 401 3.72 -4.99 -17.02
N ASP A 402 3.28 -3.95 -17.72
CA ASP A 402 1.95 -3.34 -17.56
C ASP A 402 1.62 -3.00 -16.09
N GLY A 403 2.61 -2.50 -15.33
CA GLY A 403 2.48 -2.11 -13.93
C GLY A 403 2.56 -3.26 -12.92
N GLU A 404 2.61 -4.52 -13.35
CA GLU A 404 2.66 -5.70 -12.50
C GLU A 404 4.06 -6.32 -12.47
N LYS A 405 4.48 -6.86 -11.31
CA LYS A 405 5.76 -7.58 -11.22
C LYS A 405 5.76 -8.78 -12.16
N ASN A 406 6.81 -8.90 -12.97
CA ASN A 406 6.97 -10.00 -13.92
C ASN A 406 8.44 -10.41 -14.01
N GLY A 407 8.73 -11.69 -14.35
CA GLY A 407 10.10 -12.17 -14.41
C GLY A 407 10.74 -12.42 -13.05
N GLU A 408 12.08 -12.50 -13.03
CA GLU A 408 12.86 -12.78 -11.83
C GLU A 408 12.95 -11.55 -10.93
N TRP A 409 12.75 -11.78 -9.62
CA TRP A 409 12.85 -10.75 -8.60
C TRP A 409 13.78 -11.19 -7.49
N LYS A 410 14.53 -10.22 -6.97
CA LYS A 410 15.41 -10.41 -5.81
C LYS A 410 15.20 -9.27 -4.83
N PHE A 411 15.04 -9.61 -3.55
CA PHE A 411 14.84 -8.68 -2.45
C PHE A 411 15.87 -8.98 -1.36
N LYS A 412 16.54 -7.93 -0.86
CA LYS A 412 17.31 -7.98 0.37
C LYS A 412 16.53 -7.24 1.46
N SER A 413 16.17 -7.92 2.52
CA SER A 413 15.38 -7.35 3.62
C SER A 413 16.04 -7.67 4.94
N GLY A 414 16.72 -6.68 5.53
CA GLY A 414 17.46 -6.85 6.76
C GLY A 414 18.52 -7.96 6.65
N ASP A 415 18.32 -9.03 7.42
CA ASP A 415 19.23 -10.16 7.56
C ASP A 415 19.02 -11.30 6.55
N TYR A 416 18.17 -11.11 5.54
CA TYR A 416 17.95 -12.16 4.55
C TYR A 416 17.72 -11.62 3.14
N THR A 417 17.98 -12.48 2.15
CA THR A 417 17.66 -12.24 0.75
C THR A 417 16.59 -13.23 0.30
N GLU A 418 15.59 -12.77 -0.44
CA GLU A 418 14.57 -13.60 -1.08
C GLU A 418 14.64 -13.42 -2.60
N GLU A 419 14.53 -14.52 -3.37
CA GLU A 419 14.52 -14.47 -4.82
C GLU A 419 13.55 -15.49 -5.43
N GLY A 420 12.98 -15.15 -6.58
CA GLY A 420 12.08 -16.01 -7.34
C GLY A 420 11.36 -15.25 -8.44
N LYS A 421 10.51 -15.96 -9.15
CA LYS A 421 9.81 -15.43 -10.31
C LYS A 421 8.41 -14.95 -9.97
N TYR A 422 8.01 -13.83 -10.57
CA TYR A 422 6.62 -13.39 -10.66
C TYR A 422 6.07 -13.57 -12.08
N ILE A 423 4.78 -13.87 -12.18
CA ILE A 423 3.98 -13.81 -13.40
C ILE A 423 2.74 -13.01 -13.08
N ILE A 424 2.55 -11.85 -13.72
CA ILE A 424 1.41 -10.95 -13.51
C ILE A 424 1.17 -10.69 -12.01
N GLY A 425 2.20 -10.21 -11.31
CA GLY A 425 2.15 -9.86 -9.89
C GLY A 425 2.09 -11.03 -8.90
N LEU A 426 2.02 -12.28 -9.37
CA LEU A 426 1.90 -13.49 -8.53
C LEU A 426 3.20 -14.29 -8.51
N LYS A 427 3.61 -14.79 -7.33
CA LYS A 427 4.76 -15.71 -7.21
C LYS A 427 4.51 -16.96 -8.05
N ASP A 428 5.52 -17.34 -8.86
CA ASP A 428 5.47 -18.54 -9.70
C ASP A 428 6.83 -19.26 -9.71
N GLY A 429 6.81 -20.59 -9.87
CA GLY A 429 8.04 -21.39 -9.87
C GLY A 429 8.71 -21.49 -8.51
N GLN A 430 10.03 -21.71 -8.54
CA GLN A 430 10.82 -21.90 -7.32
C GLN A 430 11.20 -20.56 -6.69
N TRP A 431 10.93 -20.43 -5.37
CA TRP A 431 11.35 -19.31 -4.52
C TRP A 431 12.37 -19.79 -3.51
N LYS A 432 13.37 -18.95 -3.23
CA LYS A 432 14.42 -19.20 -2.28
C LYS A 432 14.62 -17.98 -1.39
N ALA A 433 14.98 -18.23 -0.13
CA ALA A 433 15.48 -17.19 0.76
C ALA A 433 16.79 -17.66 1.40
N TYR A 434 17.69 -16.71 1.66
CA TYR A 434 19.02 -16.97 2.21
C TYR A 434 19.23 -16.10 3.44
N TYR A 435 19.91 -16.64 4.44
CA TYR A 435 20.43 -15.88 5.57
C TYR A 435 21.54 -14.91 5.10
N GLU A 436 21.90 -13.95 5.94
CA GLU A 436 22.97 -12.99 5.66
C GLU A 436 24.31 -13.69 5.33
N ASN A 437 24.60 -14.82 5.96
CA ASN A 437 25.79 -15.64 5.69
C ASN A 437 25.73 -16.43 4.36
N GLY A 438 24.71 -16.19 3.54
CA GLY A 438 24.51 -16.83 2.22
C GLY A 438 23.95 -18.26 2.28
N LYS A 439 23.71 -18.83 3.47
CA LYS A 439 23.10 -20.16 3.59
C LYS A 439 21.61 -20.10 3.31
N LEU A 440 21.09 -21.18 2.74
CA LEU A 440 19.67 -21.31 2.40
C LEU A 440 18.81 -21.28 3.68
N LYS A 441 17.84 -20.36 3.74
CA LYS A 441 16.85 -20.22 4.80
C LYS A 441 15.52 -20.87 4.45
N PHE A 442 15.15 -20.79 3.17
CA PHE A 442 13.90 -21.33 2.63
C PHE A 442 14.05 -21.70 1.15
N ARG A 443 13.37 -22.76 0.73
CA ARG A 443 13.02 -23.01 -0.67
C ARG A 443 11.62 -23.61 -0.77
N GLY A 444 10.85 -23.14 -1.76
CA GLY A 444 9.49 -23.64 -2.02
C GLY A 444 9.10 -23.37 -3.45
N ASN A 445 8.05 -24.01 -3.91
CA ASN A 445 7.47 -23.76 -5.23
C ASN A 445 6.12 -23.06 -5.07
N TYR A 446 5.82 -22.22 -6.03
CA TYR A 446 4.54 -21.51 -6.13
C TYR A 446 3.96 -21.70 -7.53
N VAL A 447 2.64 -21.73 -7.63
CA VAL A 447 1.88 -21.69 -8.87
C VAL A 447 0.78 -20.65 -8.71
N GLN A 448 0.81 -19.59 -9.52
CA GLN A 448 -0.15 -18.48 -9.44
C GLN A 448 -0.34 -17.94 -8.01
N GLY A 449 0.76 -17.73 -7.30
CA GLY A 449 0.78 -17.23 -5.92
C GLY A 449 0.52 -18.27 -4.83
N ASN A 450 0.06 -19.47 -5.18
CA ASN A 450 -0.23 -20.55 -4.23
C ASN A 450 1.01 -21.40 -3.97
N PRO A 451 1.32 -21.75 -2.71
CA PRO A 451 2.34 -22.74 -2.42
C PRO A 451 2.02 -24.07 -3.11
N ASP A 452 3.03 -24.70 -3.72
CA ASP A 452 2.88 -25.99 -4.42
C ASP A 452 4.09 -26.86 -4.21
N LYS A 453 3.91 -28.19 -4.14
CA LYS A 453 4.96 -29.19 -3.89
C LYS A 453 5.62 -29.02 -2.51
N GLN A 454 6.90 -29.38 -2.43
CA GLN A 454 7.67 -29.36 -1.20
C GLN A 454 8.21 -27.96 -0.89
N HIS A 455 7.99 -27.50 0.35
CA HIS A 455 8.58 -26.32 0.94
C HIS A 455 9.52 -26.77 2.06
N LEU A 456 10.75 -26.26 2.05
CA LEU A 456 11.78 -26.55 3.04
C LEU A 456 12.29 -25.26 3.68
N TYR A 457 12.29 -25.27 4.99
CA TYR A 457 12.91 -24.23 5.81
C TYR A 457 14.16 -24.81 6.48
N TYR A 458 15.16 -24.00 6.66
CA TYR A 458 16.45 -24.41 7.22
C TYR A 458 16.82 -23.55 8.41
N TYR A 459 17.56 -24.13 9.33
CA TYR A 459 18.32 -23.40 10.34
C TYR A 459 19.54 -22.74 9.70
N GLU A 460 20.11 -21.76 10.37
CA GLU A 460 21.37 -21.12 9.92
C GLU A 460 22.55 -22.10 9.87
N SER A 461 22.48 -23.19 10.65
CA SER A 461 23.42 -24.32 10.55
C SER A 461 23.36 -25.03 9.19
N GLY A 462 22.27 -24.86 8.42
CA GLY A 462 21.99 -25.54 7.14
C GLY A 462 21.18 -26.83 7.30
N LYS A 463 20.87 -27.26 8.53
CA LYS A 463 19.98 -28.39 8.79
C LYS A 463 18.52 -28.01 8.51
N VAL A 464 17.72 -28.97 8.08
CA VAL A 464 16.29 -28.77 7.83
C VAL A 464 15.58 -28.44 9.15
N LYS A 465 14.84 -27.35 9.17
CA LYS A 465 14.01 -26.90 10.27
C LYS A 465 12.56 -27.36 10.13
N GLU A 466 12.01 -27.19 8.90
CA GLU A 466 10.65 -27.62 8.60
C GLU A 466 10.58 -28.17 7.17
N GLU A 467 9.77 -29.20 6.99
CA GLU A 467 9.41 -29.80 5.73
C GLU A 467 7.89 -29.79 5.59
N GLN A 468 7.39 -29.17 4.52
CA GLN A 468 5.97 -28.97 4.25
C GLN A 468 5.66 -29.38 2.81
N TYR A 469 4.44 -29.87 2.56
CA TYR A 469 3.99 -30.27 1.23
C TYR A 469 2.64 -29.65 0.93
N TYR A 470 2.54 -29.08 -0.25
CA TYR A 470 1.34 -28.42 -0.75
C TYR A 470 0.94 -28.95 -2.13
N GLN A 471 -0.34 -28.83 -2.44
CA GLN A 471 -0.89 -28.97 -3.77
C GLN A 471 -1.80 -27.77 -4.02
N MET A 472 -1.36 -26.82 -4.84
CA MET A 472 -2.09 -25.58 -5.14
C MET A 472 -2.62 -24.87 -3.89
N GLY A 473 -1.78 -24.67 -2.91
CA GLY A 473 -2.12 -24.02 -1.63
C GLY A 473 -2.67 -24.94 -0.54
N ILE A 474 -3.10 -26.15 -0.91
CA ILE A 474 -3.70 -27.14 -0.01
C ILE A 474 -2.59 -27.97 0.63
N ARG A 475 -2.60 -28.13 1.96
CA ARG A 475 -1.62 -28.95 2.69
C ARG A 475 -1.85 -30.43 2.39
N GLN A 476 -0.75 -31.10 2.08
CA GLN A 476 -0.74 -32.51 1.72
C GLN A 476 0.40 -33.23 2.39
N ARG A 477 0.32 -34.55 2.47
CA ARG A 477 1.38 -35.44 2.95
C ARG A 477 1.79 -35.15 4.39
N THR A 478 3.00 -35.57 4.76
CA THR A 478 3.55 -35.43 6.11
C THR A 478 4.41 -34.19 6.20
N TRP A 479 4.06 -33.30 7.11
CA TRP A 479 4.83 -32.14 7.50
C TRP A 479 5.66 -32.49 8.72
N LYS A 480 6.90 -32.04 8.74
CA LYS A 480 7.83 -32.31 9.84
C LYS A 480 8.46 -31.01 10.30
N LYS A 481 8.60 -30.87 11.59
CA LYS A 481 9.43 -29.87 12.22
C LYS A 481 10.53 -30.56 13.00
N PHE A 482 11.76 -30.09 12.84
CA PHE A 482 12.96 -30.66 13.47
C PHE A 482 13.55 -29.65 14.46
N ASP A 483 14.28 -30.14 15.45
CA ASP A 483 15.17 -29.35 16.25
C ASP A 483 16.52 -29.13 15.52
N GLU A 484 17.45 -28.39 16.16
CA GLU A 484 18.75 -28.13 15.59
C GLU A 484 19.65 -29.36 15.49
N ASP A 485 19.33 -30.45 16.20
CA ASP A 485 20.01 -31.73 16.09
C ASP A 485 19.50 -32.58 14.93
N GLY A 486 18.37 -32.17 14.33
CA GLY A 486 17.71 -32.86 13.21
C GLY A 486 16.74 -33.93 13.68
N VAL A 487 16.35 -33.91 14.97
CA VAL A 487 15.36 -34.82 15.52
C VAL A 487 13.96 -34.26 15.25
N PRO A 488 13.02 -35.06 14.73
CA PRO A 488 11.65 -34.60 14.50
C PRO A 488 10.96 -34.32 15.84
N VAL A 489 10.59 -33.06 16.07
CA VAL A 489 9.85 -32.62 17.27
C VAL A 489 8.34 -32.56 17.03
N LEU A 490 7.92 -32.47 15.76
CA LEU A 490 6.52 -32.48 15.38
C LEU A 490 6.37 -33.10 14.00
N VAL A 491 5.46 -34.07 13.87
CA VAL A 491 5.14 -34.76 12.60
C VAL A 491 3.63 -34.74 12.43
N ILE A 492 3.13 -34.06 11.39
CA ILE A 492 1.68 -33.99 11.10
C ILE A 492 1.45 -34.50 9.68
N THR A 493 0.51 -35.41 9.51
CA THR A 493 0.11 -35.88 8.18
C THR A 493 -1.19 -35.20 7.77
N TYR A 494 -1.17 -34.60 6.59
CA TYR A 494 -2.30 -33.91 5.97
C TYR A 494 -2.80 -34.69 4.76
N LYS A 495 -4.11 -34.67 4.56
CA LYS A 495 -4.79 -35.04 3.33
C LYS A 495 -5.87 -33.97 3.08
N ASP A 496 -5.75 -33.26 1.99
CA ASP A 496 -6.68 -32.19 1.57
C ASP A 496 -6.95 -31.20 2.71
N ASP A 497 -5.86 -30.60 3.26
CA ASP A 497 -5.85 -29.70 4.45
C ASP A 497 -6.30 -30.33 5.77
N THR A 498 -6.75 -31.59 5.75
CA THR A 498 -7.22 -32.29 6.95
C THR A 498 -6.07 -33.04 7.61
N GLU A 499 -5.88 -32.87 8.92
CA GLU A 499 -4.91 -33.64 9.69
C GLU A 499 -5.39 -35.07 9.87
N THR A 500 -4.60 -36.04 9.44
CA THR A 500 -4.90 -37.47 9.57
C THR A 500 -4.09 -38.16 10.65
N SER A 501 -2.93 -37.60 11.02
CA SER A 501 -2.15 -38.07 12.17
C SER A 501 -1.24 -36.99 12.74
N ILE A 502 -0.91 -37.08 14.03
CA ILE A 502 0.08 -36.25 14.73
C ILE A 502 1.02 -37.16 15.49
N ASN A 503 2.33 -37.01 15.24
CA ASN A 503 3.38 -37.83 15.88
C ASN A 503 3.09 -39.33 15.81
N GLY A 504 2.57 -39.82 14.65
CA GLY A 504 2.23 -41.21 14.42
C GLY A 504 0.88 -41.67 15.00
N VAL A 505 0.23 -40.84 15.80
CA VAL A 505 -1.12 -41.14 16.34
C VAL A 505 -2.15 -40.75 15.28
N LYS A 506 -2.90 -41.72 14.78
CA LYS A 506 -3.98 -41.50 13.82
C LYS A 506 -5.10 -40.67 14.46
N ILE A 507 -5.57 -39.66 13.75
CA ILE A 507 -6.78 -38.92 14.10
C ILE A 507 -7.93 -39.68 13.42
N ASN A 508 -8.73 -40.44 14.23
CA ASN A 508 -9.91 -41.12 13.73
C ASN A 508 -10.98 -40.08 13.39
N LEU A 509 -11.12 -39.74 12.13
CA LEU A 509 -12.28 -39.02 11.63
C LEU A 509 -13.46 -40.00 11.63
N PRO A 510 -14.67 -39.61 12.11
CA PRO A 510 -15.86 -40.48 12.03
C PRO A 510 -16.17 -40.75 10.53
N GLU A 511 -16.58 -42.02 10.26
CA GLU A 511 -16.86 -42.52 8.88
C GLU A 511 -17.95 -41.75 8.11
N SER A 512 -18.65 -40.81 8.75
CA SER A 512 -19.70 -39.99 8.12
C SER A 512 -19.20 -38.96 7.10
N ASP A 513 -17.91 -38.57 7.15
CA ASP A 513 -17.41 -37.44 6.35
C ASP A 513 -16.76 -37.82 5.03
N THR A 514 -16.57 -39.13 4.77
CA THR A 514 -15.98 -39.63 3.52
C THR A 514 -16.95 -39.67 2.35
N LYS A 515 -18.24 -39.43 2.54
CA LYS A 515 -19.27 -39.49 1.48
C LYS A 515 -19.68 -38.14 0.90
N LEU A 516 -19.18 -37.02 1.40
CA LEU A 516 -19.53 -35.68 0.92
C LEU A 516 -18.50 -35.04 0.00
N ILE A 517 -17.40 -35.78 -0.33
CA ILE A 517 -16.40 -35.31 -1.28
C ILE A 517 -16.36 -36.27 -2.47
N LYS A 518 -17.39 -36.20 -3.30
CA LYS A 518 -17.37 -36.69 -4.69
C LYS A 518 -17.99 -35.66 -5.61
#